data_b832ab13d1fe0802db0cf991ee1bee76
#
_entry.id   b832ab13d1fe0802db0cf991ee1bee76
#
_cell.length_a   1.000
_cell.length_b   1.000
_cell.length_c   1.000
_cell.angle_alpha   90.00
_cell.angle_beta   90.00
_cell.angle_gamma   90.00
#
_symmetry.space_group_name_H-M   'P 1'
#
loop_
_entity.id
_entity.type
_entity.pdbx_description
1 polymer ?
#
loop_
_entity_poly.entity_id
_entity_poly.type
_entity_poly.pdbx_seq_one_letter_code
_entity_poly.pdbx_strand_id
1 'polypeptide(L)'
;YVLDARREMPDGFGGKKIQRDNGLGDLTLALPLKKYFNLDGSSGSYTMKPMLRVPLAGDDDYEVYDNEWGTGLGVAYESETAQFHFHVSTSGWVYYGDKPFESLTSIDLGYNFEAFGSNGTILWETDFHYEDDGSETLSAGPVFYWNFNDTTHLRIEWKHDFHDRQGILDHGNGDTFKVGIGFVF
;
A
#
# COMPACT_ATOMS: atom_id res chain seq x y z
N TYR A 1 1.48 13.16 10.36
CA TYR A 1 0.40 13.71 11.19
C TYR A 1 -0.94 13.50 10.52
N VAL A 2 -1.87 12.83 11.18
CA VAL A 2 -3.22 12.61 10.70
C VAL A 2 -4.12 13.72 11.20
N LEU A 3 -4.74 14.46 10.27
CA LEU A 3 -5.61 15.60 10.62
C LEU A 3 -7.02 15.17 11.04
N ASP A 4 -7.55 14.10 10.48
CA ASP A 4 -8.90 13.58 10.77
C ASP A 4 -8.97 12.11 10.33
N ALA A 5 -8.79 11.20 11.27
CA ALA A 5 -9.07 9.79 11.08
C ALA A 5 -10.52 9.50 11.52
N ARG A 6 -11.25 8.74 10.70
CA ARG A 6 -12.65 8.39 10.96
C ARG A 6 -12.82 6.90 10.96
N ARG A 7 -13.43 6.39 12.02
CA ARG A 7 -13.81 4.98 12.13
C ARG A 7 -15.29 4.87 12.42
N GLU A 8 -16.00 4.01 11.71
CA GLU A 8 -17.36 3.62 12.05
C GLU A 8 -17.31 2.46 13.06
N MET A 9 -17.95 2.64 14.20
CA MET A 9 -18.07 1.60 15.23
C MET A 9 -19.54 1.33 15.53
N PRO A 10 -19.93 0.08 15.88
CA PRO A 10 -21.27 -0.19 16.39
C PRO A 10 -21.51 0.63 17.67
N ASP A 11 -22.66 1.27 17.80
CA ASP A 11 -23.02 2.06 18.98
C ASP A 11 -23.61 1.22 20.14
N GLY A 12 -23.66 -0.10 19.98
CA GLY A 12 -24.24 -1.03 20.95
C GLY A 12 -25.77 -1.08 20.97
N PHE A 13 -26.44 -0.20 20.21
CA PHE A 13 -27.90 -0.12 20.12
C PHE A 13 -28.42 -0.40 18.69
N GLY A 14 -27.56 -0.94 17.82
CA GLY A 14 -27.88 -1.25 16.41
C GLY A 14 -27.67 -0.08 15.45
N GLY A 15 -27.11 1.02 15.91
CA GLY A 15 -26.63 2.16 15.10
C GLY A 15 -25.13 2.15 14.89
N LYS A 16 -24.63 3.18 14.19
CA LYS A 16 -23.21 3.42 13.95
C LYS A 16 -22.78 4.72 14.60
N LYS A 17 -21.66 4.69 15.35
CA LYS A 17 -21.00 5.86 15.90
C LYS A 17 -19.77 6.14 15.06
N ILE A 18 -19.58 7.39 14.64
CA ILE A 18 -18.35 7.84 13.99
C ILE A 18 -17.38 8.31 15.09
N GLN A 19 -16.29 7.59 15.24
CA GLN A 19 -15.16 8.05 16.03
C GLN A 19 -14.22 8.83 15.13
N ARG A 20 -13.71 9.96 15.64
CA ARG A 20 -12.73 10.81 14.96
C ARG A 20 -11.52 10.93 15.85
N ASP A 21 -10.37 10.85 15.22
CA ASP A 21 -9.09 11.01 15.90
C ASP A 21 -8.12 11.83 15.05
N ASN A 22 -7.21 12.54 15.72
CA ASN A 22 -6.12 13.27 15.10
C ASN A 22 -4.87 13.15 15.98
N GLY A 23 -3.71 13.11 15.38
CA GLY A 23 -2.47 12.98 16.15
C GLY A 23 -1.26 12.61 15.30
N LEU A 24 -0.15 12.37 15.96
CA LEU A 24 1.03 11.75 15.39
C LEU A 24 0.77 10.25 15.34
N GLY A 25 0.81 9.68 14.13
CA GLY A 25 0.81 8.24 13.95
C GLY A 25 2.17 7.63 14.26
N ASP A 26 2.25 6.31 14.17
CA ASP A 26 3.49 5.58 14.33
C ASP A 26 4.54 5.99 13.28
N LEU A 27 5.79 6.08 13.71
CA LEU A 27 6.91 6.36 12.83
C LEU A 27 7.42 5.06 12.22
N THR A 28 7.37 4.95 10.89
CA THR A 28 8.02 3.86 10.17
C THR A 28 9.34 4.31 9.58
N LEU A 29 10.40 3.65 9.99
CA LEU A 29 11.74 3.79 9.42
C LEU A 29 11.99 2.61 8.48
N ALA A 30 12.48 2.88 7.27
CA ALA A 30 12.80 1.86 6.30
C ALA A 30 14.14 2.15 5.62
N LEU A 31 14.96 1.11 5.41
CA LEU A 31 16.24 1.22 4.70
C LEU A 31 16.18 0.37 3.42
N PRO A 32 15.81 0.95 2.27
CA PRO A 32 15.78 0.20 1.02
C PRO A 32 17.20 -0.04 0.49
N LEU A 33 17.59 -1.29 0.42
CA LEU A 33 18.83 -1.77 -0.21
C LEU A 33 18.48 -2.28 -1.60
N LYS A 34 18.79 -1.49 -2.63
CA LYS A 34 18.41 -1.76 -4.01
C LYS A 34 19.63 -2.12 -4.87
N LYS A 35 19.54 -3.25 -5.60
CA LYS A 35 20.53 -3.67 -6.59
C LYS A 35 19.90 -3.61 -7.98
N TYR A 36 20.46 -2.79 -8.84
CA TYR A 36 20.03 -2.65 -10.23
C TYR A 36 20.70 -3.68 -11.13
N PHE A 37 20.00 -4.08 -12.17
CA PHE A 37 20.54 -4.83 -13.29
C PHE A 37 20.05 -4.18 -14.60
N ASN A 38 20.87 -4.35 -15.63
CA ASN A 38 20.51 -3.93 -16.99
C ASN A 38 20.93 -5.07 -17.92
N LEU A 39 19.95 -5.68 -18.56
CA LEU A 39 20.09 -6.71 -19.56
C LEU A 39 19.68 -6.13 -20.91
N ASP A 40 20.15 -6.71 -22.00
CA ASP A 40 19.78 -6.26 -23.36
C ASP A 40 18.26 -6.22 -23.51
N GLY A 41 17.69 -5.01 -23.61
CA GLY A 41 16.27 -4.76 -23.80
C GLY A 41 15.41 -4.78 -22.52
N SER A 42 16.02 -4.95 -21.34
CA SER A 42 15.30 -4.93 -20.07
C SER A 42 16.18 -4.36 -18.96
N SER A 43 15.58 -3.56 -18.10
CA SER A 43 16.20 -3.06 -16.87
C SER A 43 15.34 -3.47 -15.67
N GLY A 44 15.94 -3.46 -14.49
CA GLY A 44 15.16 -3.75 -13.29
C GLY A 44 16.01 -3.72 -12.02
N SER A 45 15.41 -4.18 -10.94
CA SER A 45 16.04 -4.17 -9.64
C SER A 45 15.52 -5.27 -8.71
N TYR A 46 16.40 -5.63 -7.77
CA TYR A 46 16.04 -6.37 -6.56
C TYR A 46 16.15 -5.42 -5.38
N THR A 47 15.16 -5.42 -4.52
CA THR A 47 15.14 -4.58 -3.31
C THR A 47 14.96 -5.47 -2.09
N MET A 48 15.73 -5.19 -1.05
CA MET A 48 15.49 -5.68 0.32
C MET A 48 15.32 -4.45 1.22
N LYS A 49 14.27 -4.44 2.02
CA LYS A 49 13.89 -3.28 2.82
C LYS A 49 13.63 -3.69 4.28
N PRO A 50 14.67 -3.74 5.15
CA PRO A 50 14.45 -3.82 6.58
C PRO A 50 13.70 -2.58 7.07
N MET A 51 12.77 -2.79 7.99
CA MET A 51 11.85 -1.77 8.49
C MET A 51 11.73 -1.83 10.01
N LEU A 52 11.49 -0.68 10.64
CA LEU A 52 11.25 -0.53 12.06
C LEU A 52 10.06 0.40 12.25
N ARG A 53 9.08 -0.02 13.04
CA ARG A 53 7.97 0.81 13.49
C ARG A 53 8.23 1.23 14.95
N VAL A 54 8.08 2.52 15.19
CA VAL A 54 8.26 3.15 16.50
C VAL A 54 6.93 3.79 16.88
N PRO A 55 6.30 3.40 18.00
CA PRO A 55 5.09 4.02 18.47
C PRO A 55 5.39 5.46 18.88
N LEU A 56 4.63 6.40 18.34
CA LEU A 56 4.67 7.83 18.68
C LEU A 56 3.30 8.33 19.14
N ALA A 57 2.25 7.51 19.01
CA ALA A 57 0.93 7.81 19.52
C ALA A 57 0.94 7.79 21.04
N GLY A 58 0.17 8.68 21.68
CA GLY A 58 0.02 8.68 23.13
C GLY A 58 -0.94 7.56 23.58
N ASP A 59 -0.86 7.18 24.86
CA ASP A 59 -1.70 6.13 25.47
C ASP A 59 -3.21 6.43 25.42
N ASP A 60 -3.60 7.68 25.17
CA ASP A 60 -4.99 8.13 25.08
C ASP A 60 -5.54 8.14 23.64
N ASP A 61 -4.70 7.88 22.65
CA ASP A 61 -5.06 7.91 21.23
C ASP A 61 -5.65 6.57 20.84
N TYR A 62 -6.95 6.56 20.59
CA TYR A 62 -7.72 5.37 20.25
C TYR A 62 -7.20 4.71 18.98
N GLU A 63 -7.14 3.42 18.96
CA GLU A 63 -7.11 2.36 17.93
C GLU A 63 -6.93 2.74 16.42
N VAL A 64 -6.65 4.01 16.11
CA VAL A 64 -6.31 4.46 14.76
C VAL A 64 -4.82 4.18 14.45
N TYR A 65 -4.03 4.02 15.50
CA TYR A 65 -2.62 3.71 15.45
C TYR A 65 -2.34 2.42 16.20
N ASP A 66 -1.45 1.63 15.70
CA ASP A 66 -1.10 0.36 16.33
C ASP A 66 -0.41 0.55 17.69
N ASN A 67 0.24 1.69 17.89
CA ASN A 67 0.98 2.08 19.10
C ASN A 67 1.92 0.98 19.64
N GLU A 68 2.45 0.16 18.72
CA GLU A 68 3.32 -0.95 19.04
C GLU A 68 4.65 -0.88 18.29
N TRP A 69 5.71 -1.29 18.97
CA TRP A 69 6.97 -1.54 18.31
C TRP A 69 6.84 -2.69 17.34
N GLY A 70 7.40 -2.54 16.14
CA GLY A 70 7.40 -3.60 15.15
C GLY A 70 8.69 -3.62 14.36
N THR A 71 9.07 -4.81 13.90
CA THR A 71 10.15 -4.98 12.91
C THR A 71 9.58 -5.65 11.68
N GLY A 72 10.04 -5.22 10.53
CA GLY A 72 9.56 -5.75 9.26
C GLY A 72 10.69 -5.97 8.26
N LEU A 73 10.39 -6.80 7.29
CA LEU A 73 11.25 -7.05 6.13
C LEU A 73 10.40 -7.03 4.87
N GLY A 74 10.81 -6.21 3.91
CA GLY A 74 10.26 -6.22 2.56
C GLY A 74 11.28 -6.74 1.55
N VAL A 75 10.80 -7.43 0.53
CA VAL A 75 11.58 -7.80 -0.65
C VAL A 75 10.78 -7.45 -1.91
N ALA A 76 11.45 -7.00 -2.95
CA ALA A 76 10.81 -6.69 -4.21
C ALA A 76 11.70 -7.03 -5.39
N TYR A 77 11.06 -7.36 -6.48
CA TYR A 77 11.64 -7.51 -7.80
C TYR A 77 10.87 -6.63 -8.78
N GLU A 78 11.59 -5.88 -9.58
CA GLU A 78 11.05 -5.00 -10.61
C GLU A 78 11.78 -5.27 -11.91
N SER A 79 11.06 -5.34 -13.01
CA SER A 79 11.62 -5.47 -14.36
C SER A 79 10.83 -4.61 -15.33
N GLU A 80 11.54 -3.89 -16.16
CA GLU A 80 10.97 -2.97 -17.14
C GLU A 80 11.65 -3.16 -18.51
N THR A 81 10.84 -3.19 -19.54
CA THR A 81 11.23 -3.09 -20.94
C THR A 81 10.67 -1.79 -21.51
N ALA A 82 10.94 -1.50 -22.76
CA ALA A 82 10.34 -0.34 -23.43
C ALA A 82 8.78 -0.36 -23.41
N GLN A 83 8.18 -1.55 -23.36
CA GLN A 83 6.73 -1.72 -23.48
C GLN A 83 6.07 -2.28 -22.23
N PHE A 84 6.79 -3.06 -21.41
CA PHE A 84 6.19 -3.78 -20.29
C PHE A 84 6.87 -3.45 -18.99
N HIS A 85 6.07 -3.30 -17.96
CA HIS A 85 6.47 -3.17 -16.56
C HIS A 85 5.96 -4.38 -15.77
N PHE A 86 6.81 -4.93 -14.92
CA PHE A 86 6.48 -5.99 -13.98
C PHE A 86 7.07 -5.66 -12.62
N HIS A 87 6.26 -5.74 -11.59
CA HIS A 87 6.71 -5.60 -10.21
C HIS A 87 6.06 -6.67 -9.35
N VAL A 88 6.82 -7.25 -8.44
CA VAL A 88 6.33 -8.08 -7.35
C VAL A 88 7.05 -7.72 -6.08
N SER A 89 6.29 -7.54 -5.03
CA SER A 89 6.84 -7.28 -3.70
C SER A 89 6.08 -8.05 -2.63
N THR A 90 6.77 -8.37 -1.56
CA THR A 90 6.16 -8.85 -0.33
C THR A 90 6.85 -8.23 0.86
N SER A 91 6.09 -7.94 1.89
CA SER A 91 6.63 -7.45 3.16
C SER A 91 5.88 -8.12 4.31
N GLY A 92 6.57 -8.33 5.42
CA GLY A 92 5.99 -8.85 6.65
C GLY A 92 6.43 -8.02 7.85
N TRP A 93 5.54 -7.92 8.83
CA TRP A 93 5.75 -7.24 10.08
C TRP A 93 5.50 -8.16 11.27
N VAL A 94 6.40 -8.10 12.25
CA VAL A 94 6.25 -8.73 13.55
C VAL A 94 6.21 -7.62 14.60
N TYR A 95 5.19 -7.65 15.42
CA TYR A 95 4.98 -6.68 16.49
C TYR A 95 5.40 -7.25 17.84
N TYR A 96 5.76 -6.39 18.80
CA TYR A 96 6.23 -6.79 20.12
C TYR A 96 5.13 -6.72 21.18
N GLY A 97 3.89 -6.44 20.78
CA GLY A 97 2.69 -6.40 21.60
C GLY A 97 1.65 -7.42 21.17
N ASP A 98 0.40 -7.02 21.22
CA ASP A 98 -0.75 -7.89 20.94
C ASP A 98 -1.16 -7.91 19.47
N LYS A 99 -0.59 -7.04 18.64
CA LYS A 99 -0.90 -7.00 17.21
C LYS A 99 -0.38 -8.27 16.51
N PRO A 100 -1.22 -8.93 15.71
CA PRO A 100 -0.84 -10.13 14.96
C PRO A 100 0.24 -9.83 13.92
N PHE A 101 0.90 -10.89 13.43
CA PHE A 101 1.75 -10.80 12.25
C PHE A 101 0.93 -10.30 11.07
N GLU A 102 1.53 -9.40 10.31
CA GLU A 102 0.93 -8.78 9.13
C GLU A 102 1.83 -8.99 7.91
N SER A 103 1.25 -9.32 6.77
CA SER A 103 1.99 -9.35 5.51
C SER A 103 1.19 -8.70 4.38
N LEU A 104 1.91 -8.04 3.48
CA LEU A 104 1.39 -7.46 2.26
C LEU A 104 2.19 -7.96 1.07
N THR A 105 1.50 -8.51 0.07
CA THR A 105 2.08 -8.91 -1.21
C THR A 105 1.40 -8.14 -2.32
N SER A 106 2.19 -7.53 -3.20
CA SER A 106 1.70 -6.79 -4.38
C SER A 106 2.30 -7.36 -5.65
N ILE A 107 1.48 -7.45 -6.69
CA ILE A 107 1.89 -7.84 -8.05
C ILE A 107 1.32 -6.82 -9.02
N ASP A 108 2.20 -6.23 -9.83
CA ASP A 108 1.85 -5.21 -10.82
C ASP A 108 2.30 -5.68 -12.20
N LEU A 109 1.38 -5.60 -13.15
CA LEU A 109 1.62 -5.86 -14.57
C LEU A 109 1.26 -4.62 -15.35
N GLY A 110 2.19 -4.07 -16.13
CA GLY A 110 1.99 -2.82 -16.82
C GLY A 110 2.39 -2.81 -18.28
N TYR A 111 1.79 -1.89 -18.99
CA TYR A 111 2.11 -1.56 -20.37
C TYR A 111 2.44 -0.08 -20.49
N ASN A 112 3.64 0.20 -21.00
CA ASN A 112 4.13 1.55 -21.28
C ASN A 112 3.72 1.94 -22.69
N PHE A 113 3.22 3.15 -22.88
CA PHE A 113 2.83 3.70 -24.16
C PHE A 113 3.19 5.17 -24.29
N GLU A 114 3.30 5.63 -25.52
CA GLU A 114 3.49 7.04 -25.82
C GLU A 114 2.26 7.55 -26.58
N ALA A 115 1.72 8.67 -26.13
CA ALA A 115 0.64 9.36 -26.84
C ALA A 115 0.77 10.87 -26.62
N PHE A 116 0.43 11.67 -27.64
CA PHE A 116 0.47 13.14 -27.60
C PHE A 116 1.84 13.72 -27.18
N GLY A 117 2.94 13.01 -27.48
CA GLY A 117 4.29 13.41 -27.09
C GLY A 117 4.60 13.25 -25.59
N SER A 118 3.81 12.49 -24.88
CA SER A 118 3.96 12.19 -23.46
C SER A 118 3.92 10.68 -23.20
N ASN A 119 4.59 10.24 -22.16
CA ASN A 119 4.63 8.84 -21.77
C ASN A 119 3.52 8.54 -20.77
N GLY A 120 2.88 7.41 -20.93
CA GLY A 120 1.90 6.86 -20.02
C GLY A 120 2.16 5.39 -19.69
N THR A 121 1.60 4.94 -18.59
CA THR A 121 1.64 3.54 -18.19
C THR A 121 0.26 3.13 -17.67
N ILE A 122 -0.24 1.99 -18.13
CA ILE A 122 -1.41 1.33 -17.56
C ILE A 122 -0.89 0.12 -16.80
N LEU A 123 -1.20 0.04 -15.51
CA LEU A 123 -0.88 -1.11 -14.66
C LEU A 123 -2.16 -1.83 -14.29
N TRP A 124 -2.06 -3.13 -14.09
CA TRP A 124 -2.98 -3.91 -13.28
C TRP A 124 -2.25 -4.23 -11.97
N GLU A 125 -2.74 -3.67 -10.86
CA GLU A 125 -2.19 -3.92 -9.52
C GLU A 125 -3.08 -4.93 -8.80
N THR A 126 -2.45 -5.87 -8.10
CA THR A 126 -3.11 -6.85 -7.22
C THR A 126 -2.41 -6.86 -5.89
N ASP A 127 -3.16 -6.60 -4.82
CA ASP A 127 -2.67 -6.60 -3.45
C ASP A 127 -3.34 -7.72 -2.65
N PHE A 128 -2.54 -8.46 -1.93
CA PHE A 128 -2.98 -9.43 -0.95
C PHE A 128 -2.43 -9.05 0.42
N HIS A 129 -3.33 -8.73 1.34
CA HIS A 129 -3.03 -8.44 2.74
C HIS A 129 -3.50 -9.60 3.60
N TYR A 130 -2.68 -10.00 4.55
CA TYR A 130 -2.95 -11.09 5.49
C TYR A 130 -2.48 -10.71 6.88
N GLU A 131 -3.29 -11.02 7.89
CA GLU A 131 -2.97 -10.94 9.31
C GLU A 131 -3.22 -12.30 9.99
N ASP A 132 -2.41 -12.62 10.99
CA ASP A 132 -2.46 -13.94 11.67
C ASP A 132 -3.71 -14.11 12.57
N ASP A 133 -4.50 -13.07 12.76
CA ASP A 133 -5.82 -13.13 13.39
C ASP A 133 -6.93 -13.69 12.47
N GLY A 134 -6.58 -14.01 11.24
CA GLY A 134 -7.45 -14.51 10.18
C GLY A 134 -8.07 -13.41 9.33
N SER A 135 -7.57 -12.18 9.43
CA SER A 135 -7.94 -11.09 8.53
C SER A 135 -7.18 -11.22 7.22
N GLU A 136 -7.90 -11.14 6.11
CA GLU A 136 -7.32 -11.22 4.77
C GLU A 136 -8.11 -10.36 3.78
N THR A 137 -7.38 -9.64 2.93
CA THR A 137 -7.96 -8.81 1.88
C THR A 137 -7.26 -9.08 0.56
N LEU A 138 -8.02 -9.31 -0.49
CA LEU A 138 -7.55 -9.38 -1.86
C LEU A 138 -8.20 -8.25 -2.66
N SER A 139 -7.40 -7.29 -3.08
CA SER A 139 -7.84 -6.21 -3.94
C SER A 139 -7.07 -6.18 -5.25
N ALA A 140 -7.74 -5.80 -6.33
CA ALA A 140 -7.07 -5.60 -7.60
C ALA A 140 -7.81 -4.57 -8.47
N GLY A 141 -7.07 -3.98 -9.39
CA GLY A 141 -7.65 -3.04 -10.34
C GLY A 141 -6.63 -2.29 -11.18
N PRO A 142 -7.11 -1.52 -12.17
CA PRO A 142 -6.26 -0.73 -13.03
C PRO A 142 -5.74 0.53 -12.36
N VAL A 143 -4.49 0.84 -12.67
CA VAL A 143 -3.85 2.11 -12.33
C VAL A 143 -3.33 2.73 -13.62
N PHE A 144 -3.60 4.00 -13.80
CA PHE A 144 -3.17 4.79 -14.94
C PHE A 144 -2.19 5.87 -14.48
N TYR A 145 -1.02 5.89 -15.10
CA TYR A 145 -0.03 6.96 -14.95
C TYR A 145 0.08 7.75 -16.25
N TRP A 146 0.18 9.07 -16.12
CA TRP A 146 0.39 9.95 -17.24
C TRP A 146 1.43 11.01 -16.87
N ASN A 147 2.51 11.12 -17.63
CA ASN A 147 3.53 12.12 -17.45
C ASN A 147 3.21 13.33 -18.32
N PHE A 148 2.82 14.45 -17.73
CA PHE A 148 2.62 15.71 -18.46
C PHE A 148 3.94 16.28 -18.96
N ASN A 149 5.01 16.10 -18.15
CA ASN A 149 6.38 16.48 -18.43
C ASN A 149 7.31 15.72 -17.49
N ASP A 150 8.62 16.02 -17.52
CA ASP A 150 9.65 15.33 -16.72
C ASP A 150 9.46 15.48 -15.20
N THR A 151 8.67 16.45 -14.76
CA THR A 151 8.50 16.80 -13.34
C THR A 151 7.09 16.59 -12.81
N THR A 152 6.10 16.40 -13.67
CA THR A 152 4.69 16.33 -13.25
C THR A 152 4.00 15.12 -13.84
N HIS A 153 3.40 14.32 -12.97
CA HIS A 153 2.62 13.15 -13.38
C HIS A 153 1.25 13.07 -12.68
N LEU A 154 0.30 12.47 -13.36
CA LEU A 154 -1.02 12.11 -12.86
C LEU A 154 -1.04 10.61 -12.55
N ARG A 155 -1.67 10.23 -11.43
CA ARG A 155 -2.05 8.86 -11.12
C ARG A 155 -3.55 8.79 -10.91
N ILE A 156 -4.20 7.83 -11.56
CA ILE A 156 -5.60 7.47 -11.32
C ILE A 156 -5.61 5.98 -11.00
N GLU A 157 -6.24 5.62 -9.91
CA GLU A 157 -6.34 4.24 -9.42
C GLU A 157 -7.80 3.91 -9.12
N TRP A 158 -8.24 2.73 -9.55
CA TRP A 158 -9.45 2.10 -9.07
C TRP A 158 -9.11 0.66 -8.69
N LYS A 159 -9.47 0.26 -7.47
CA LYS A 159 -9.32 -1.12 -6.98
C LYS A 159 -10.65 -1.62 -6.45
N HIS A 160 -10.92 -2.87 -6.73
CA HIS A 160 -12.04 -3.63 -6.20
C HIS A 160 -11.53 -4.68 -5.22
N ASP A 161 -12.19 -4.77 -4.05
CA ASP A 161 -11.90 -5.80 -3.06
C ASP A 161 -12.70 -7.04 -3.42
N PHE A 162 -12.01 -8.05 -3.96
CA PHE A 162 -12.62 -9.33 -4.33
C PHE A 162 -12.87 -10.22 -3.12
N HIS A 163 -12.15 -9.98 -2.05
CA HIS A 163 -12.25 -10.67 -0.77
C HIS A 163 -11.81 -9.71 0.32
N ASP A 164 -12.64 -9.53 1.33
CA ASP A 164 -12.34 -8.74 2.52
C ASP A 164 -12.93 -9.44 3.75
N ARG A 165 -12.07 -10.12 4.48
CA ARG A 165 -12.40 -10.82 5.71
C ARG A 165 -11.62 -10.21 6.85
N GLN A 166 -12.33 -9.86 7.94
CA GLN A 166 -11.73 -9.38 9.17
C GLN A 166 -12.09 -10.34 10.31
N GLY A 167 -11.15 -11.21 10.64
CA GLY A 167 -11.37 -12.30 11.59
C GLY A 167 -12.49 -13.25 11.11
N ILE A 168 -13.62 -13.25 11.81
CA ILE A 168 -14.81 -14.08 11.49
C ILE A 168 -15.86 -13.35 10.63
N LEU A 169 -15.66 -12.06 10.36
CA LEU A 169 -16.62 -11.22 9.63
C LEU A 169 -16.18 -11.07 8.18
N ASP A 170 -17.09 -11.31 7.26
CA ASP A 170 -16.94 -11.01 5.84
C ASP A 170 -17.58 -9.64 5.58
N HIS A 171 -16.79 -8.66 5.19
CA HIS A 171 -17.25 -7.29 4.95
C HIS A 171 -17.76 -7.06 3.53
N GLY A 172 -17.67 -8.09 2.68
CA GLY A 172 -18.10 -8.00 1.30
C GLY A 172 -17.10 -7.22 0.42
N ASN A 173 -17.57 -6.86 -0.76
CA ASN A 173 -16.75 -6.22 -1.79
C ASN A 173 -16.81 -4.70 -1.65
N GLY A 174 -15.66 -4.05 -1.60
CA GLY A 174 -15.49 -2.60 -1.60
C GLY A 174 -14.89 -2.09 -2.90
N ASP A 175 -15.02 -0.80 -3.15
CA ASP A 175 -14.34 -0.11 -4.25
C ASP A 175 -13.54 1.07 -3.71
N THR A 176 -12.29 1.17 -4.13
CA THR A 176 -11.41 2.30 -3.81
C THR A 176 -11.07 3.07 -5.08
N PHE A 177 -11.26 4.37 -5.06
CA PHE A 177 -10.87 5.25 -6.16
C PHE A 177 -9.93 6.35 -5.64
N LYS A 178 -8.76 6.50 -6.28
CA LYS A 178 -7.76 7.51 -5.91
C LYS A 178 -7.32 8.30 -7.13
N VAL A 179 -7.14 9.60 -6.95
CA VAL A 179 -6.53 10.50 -7.94
C VAL A 179 -5.41 11.28 -7.25
N GLY A 180 -4.26 11.33 -7.87
CA GLY A 180 -3.10 12.04 -7.35
C GLY A 180 -2.32 12.76 -8.45
N ILE A 181 -1.73 13.89 -8.11
CA ILE A 181 -0.76 14.61 -8.95
C ILE A 181 0.55 14.62 -8.18
N GLY A 182 1.60 14.11 -8.81
CA GLY A 182 2.95 14.09 -8.26
C GLY A 182 3.86 15.08 -8.95
N PHE A 183 4.81 15.59 -8.17
CA PHE A 183 5.85 16.52 -8.64
C PHE A 183 7.23 15.96 -8.27
N VAL A 184 8.15 15.95 -9.23
CA VAL A 184 9.56 15.59 -9.03
C VAL A 184 10.38 16.86 -9.08
N PHE A 185 11.23 17.09 -8.08
CA PHE A 185 12.07 18.28 -7.95
C PHE A 185 13.54 17.91 -8.14
#